data_3b89dac894edc0c018a890695abcff9c
#
_entry.id   3b89dac894edc0c018a890695abcff9c
#
_cell.length_a   1.000
_cell.length_b   1.000
_cell.length_c   1.000
_cell.angle_alpha   90.00
_cell.angle_beta   90.00
_cell.angle_gamma   90.00
#
_symmetry.space_group_name_H-M   'P 1'
#
loop_
_entity.id
_entity.type
_entity.pdbx_description
1 polymer ?
#
loop_
_entity_poly.entity_id
_entity_poly.type
_entity_poly.pdbx_seq_one_letter_code
_entity_poly.pdbx_strand_id
1 'polypeptide(L)'
;REGYVELGMLYYSEKRWLDSIFYLLKALTIKEKDLIYINEVFCWDSTIDDLLSINYYNIKLYDLALFHINKALEYDKNNKRLLDNKKFIESKI
;
A
#
# COMPACT_ATOMS: atom_id res chain seq x y z
N ARG A 1 14.45 -4.57 -2.82
CA ARG A 1 13.01 -4.74 -2.59
C ARG A 1 12.59 -4.16 -1.25
N GLU A 2 13.20 -4.66 -0.18
CA GLU A 2 12.92 -4.10 1.14
C GLU A 2 13.36 -2.64 1.23
N GLY A 3 14.45 -2.30 0.55
CA GLY A 3 14.90 -0.92 0.51
C GLY A 3 13.87 0.03 -0.07
N TYR A 4 13.12 -0.42 -1.07
CA TYR A 4 12.06 0.42 -1.64
C TYR A 4 10.89 0.59 -0.68
N VAL A 5 10.54 -0.46 0.07
CA VAL A 5 9.50 -0.32 1.08
C VAL A 5 9.93 0.67 2.16
N GLU A 6 11.17 0.57 2.61
CA GLU A 6 11.69 1.47 3.63
C GLU A 6 11.69 2.92 3.14
N LEU A 7 12.09 3.15 1.89
CA LEU A 7 12.05 4.50 1.32
C LEU A 7 10.61 4.99 1.21
N GLY A 8 9.70 4.13 0.80
CA GLY A 8 8.30 4.50 0.76
C GLY A 8 7.77 4.90 2.11
N MET A 9 8.15 4.16 3.15
CA MET A 9 7.71 4.47 4.51
C MET A 9 8.33 5.77 5.01
N LEU A 10 9.59 6.02 4.67
CA LEU A 10 10.26 7.26 5.06
C LEU A 10 9.55 8.47 4.45
N TYR A 11 9.31 8.44 3.14
CA TYR A 11 8.64 9.55 2.47
C TYR A 11 7.20 9.70 2.94
N TYR A 12 6.54 8.60 3.25
CA TYR A 12 5.21 8.64 3.83
C TYR A 12 5.23 9.40 5.16
N SER A 13 6.21 9.12 6.02
CA SER A 13 6.29 9.79 7.31
C SER A 13 6.61 11.28 7.17
N GLU A 14 7.24 11.67 6.06
CA GLU A 14 7.52 13.07 5.75
C GLU A 14 6.38 13.74 4.99
N LYS A 15 5.28 13.03 4.78
CA LYS A 15 4.12 13.50 4.03
C LYS A 15 4.45 13.83 2.57
N ARG A 16 5.46 13.16 2.03
CA ARG A 16 5.82 13.27 0.62
C ARG A 16 5.14 12.13 -0.13
N TRP A 17 3.84 12.30 -0.36
CA TRP A 17 2.99 11.23 -0.84
C TRP A 17 3.40 10.68 -2.21
N LEU A 18 3.72 11.56 -3.15
CA LEU A 18 4.10 11.14 -4.50
C LEU A 18 5.41 10.36 -4.51
N ASP A 19 6.39 10.81 -3.74
CA ASP A 19 7.66 10.10 -3.63
C ASP A 19 7.45 8.73 -2.98
N SER A 20 6.62 8.69 -1.94
CA SER A 20 6.29 7.44 -1.28
C SER A 20 5.65 6.47 -2.26
N ILE A 21 4.69 6.94 -3.05
CA ILE A 21 4.01 6.11 -4.04
C ILE A 21 5.02 5.55 -5.05
N PHE A 22 5.93 6.39 -5.53
CA PHE A 22 6.93 5.95 -6.50
C PHE A 22 7.73 4.75 -6.01
N TYR A 23 8.23 4.83 -4.77
CA TYR A 23 9.04 3.74 -4.22
C TYR A 23 8.20 2.52 -3.87
N LEU A 24 6.98 2.72 -3.39
CA LEU A 24 6.10 1.60 -3.07
C LEU A 24 5.68 0.85 -4.33
N LEU A 25 5.44 1.56 -5.44
CA LEU A 25 5.12 0.89 -6.70
C LEU A 25 6.30 0.10 -7.23
N LYS A 26 7.53 0.61 -7.03
CA LYS A 26 8.70 -0.17 -7.40
C LYS A 26 8.81 -1.46 -6.58
N ALA A 27 8.54 -1.36 -5.29
CA ALA A 27 8.55 -2.54 -4.43
C ALA A 27 7.49 -3.55 -4.88
N LEU A 28 6.33 -3.07 -5.25
CA LEU A 28 5.25 -3.94 -5.70
C LEU A 28 5.61 -4.66 -7.01
N THR A 29 6.26 -3.95 -7.92
CA THR A 29 6.71 -4.54 -9.17
C THR A 29 7.68 -5.69 -8.93
N ILE A 30 8.63 -5.51 -8.00
CA ILE A 30 9.58 -6.55 -7.65
C ILE A 30 8.88 -7.73 -7.01
N LYS A 31 7.90 -7.45 -6.14
CA LYS A 31 7.11 -8.48 -5.50
C LYS A 31 6.45 -9.39 -6.53
N GLU A 32 5.85 -8.80 -7.55
CA GLU A 32 5.16 -9.58 -8.57
C GLU A 32 6.11 -10.43 -9.40
N LYS A 33 7.31 -9.92 -9.67
CA LYS A 33 8.30 -10.66 -10.44
C LYS A 33 8.87 -11.85 -9.67
N ASP A 34 8.95 -11.71 -8.36
CA ASP A 34 9.62 -12.68 -7.52
C ASP A 34 8.65 -13.56 -6.73
N LEU A 35 7.47 -13.80 -7.27
CA LEU A 35 6.46 -14.58 -6.58
C LEU A 35 6.93 -15.96 -6.15
N ILE A 36 7.87 -16.54 -6.89
CA ILE A 36 8.37 -17.87 -6.58
C ILE A 36 9.37 -17.86 -5.43
N TYR A 37 9.82 -16.71 -4.98
CA TYR A 37 10.81 -16.58 -3.91
C TYR A 37 10.18 -16.00 -2.66
N ILE A 38 9.07 -16.52 -2.25
CA ILE A 38 8.29 -15.92 -1.20
C ILE A 38 8.68 -16.41 0.18
N ASN A 39 9.85 -16.05 0.62
CA ASN A 39 10.22 -16.25 2.00
C ASN A 39 10.14 -14.98 2.81
N GLU A 40 9.94 -13.86 2.13
CA GLU A 40 9.90 -12.55 2.75
C GLU A 40 8.46 -12.16 3.05
N VAL A 41 7.84 -12.86 3.97
CA VAL A 41 6.43 -12.67 4.29
C VAL A 41 6.13 -11.21 4.61
N PHE A 42 7.05 -10.56 5.32
CA PHE A 42 6.88 -9.19 5.73
C PHE A 42 6.64 -8.25 4.54
N CYS A 43 7.41 -8.44 3.44
CA CYS A 43 7.26 -7.58 2.26
C CYS A 43 6.15 -8.05 1.33
N TRP A 44 5.61 -9.24 1.57
CA TRP A 44 4.61 -9.83 0.69
C TRP A 44 3.21 -9.80 1.26
N ASP A 45 3.04 -9.15 2.42
CA ASP A 45 1.74 -9.02 3.04
C ASP A 45 1.03 -7.75 2.57
N SER A 46 0.09 -7.26 3.34
CA SER A 46 -0.74 -6.12 2.99
C SER A 46 -0.02 -4.77 3.11
N THR A 47 1.22 -4.74 3.60
CA THR A 47 1.88 -3.48 3.96
C THR A 47 1.99 -2.52 2.78
N ILE A 48 2.45 -3.01 1.63
CA ILE A 48 2.66 -2.14 0.47
C ILE A 48 1.33 -1.56 0.00
N ASP A 49 0.32 -2.39 -0.16
CA ASP A 49 -0.98 -1.92 -0.62
C ASP A 49 -1.65 -1.00 0.38
N ASP A 50 -1.48 -1.28 1.68
CA ASP A 50 -2.01 -0.42 2.73
C ASP A 50 -1.42 0.99 2.63
N LEU A 51 -0.09 1.08 2.52
CA LEU A 51 0.58 2.37 2.41
C LEU A 51 0.19 3.09 1.12
N LEU A 52 0.08 2.36 0.01
CA LEU A 52 -0.34 2.96 -1.25
C LEU A 52 -1.75 3.53 -1.14
N SER A 53 -2.65 2.82 -0.47
CA SER A 53 -4.02 3.30 -0.32
C SER A 53 -4.07 4.62 0.45
N ILE A 54 -3.28 4.74 1.52
CA ILE A 54 -3.24 5.96 2.31
C ILE A 54 -2.63 7.10 1.51
N ASN A 55 -1.55 6.84 0.78
CA ASN A 55 -0.93 7.86 -0.06
C ASN A 55 -1.88 8.39 -1.12
N TYR A 56 -2.55 7.47 -1.83
CA TYR A 56 -3.52 7.90 -2.85
C TYR A 56 -4.68 8.67 -2.23
N TYR A 57 -5.13 8.26 -1.06
CA TYR A 57 -6.18 8.99 -0.36
C TYR A 57 -5.75 10.43 -0.07
N ASN A 58 -4.49 10.61 0.36
CA ASN A 58 -4.01 11.95 0.71
C ASN A 58 -3.84 12.87 -0.49
N ILE A 59 -3.63 12.32 -1.68
CA ILE A 59 -3.57 13.14 -2.90
C ILE A 59 -4.90 13.11 -3.66
N LYS A 60 -5.94 12.60 -3.02
CA LYS A 60 -7.33 12.64 -3.52
C LYS A 60 -7.58 11.77 -4.74
N LEU A 61 -6.76 10.75 -4.94
CA LEU A 61 -7.00 9.75 -5.98
C LEU A 61 -7.74 8.57 -5.34
N TYR A 62 -9.01 8.77 -5.06
CA TYR A 62 -9.79 7.85 -4.24
C TYR A 62 -10.02 6.50 -4.92
N ASP A 63 -10.18 6.48 -6.24
CA ASP A 63 -10.37 5.22 -6.96
C ASP A 63 -9.16 4.30 -6.79
N LEU A 64 -7.96 4.86 -6.92
CA LEU A 64 -6.74 4.10 -6.72
C LEU A 64 -6.57 3.71 -5.25
N ALA A 65 -6.95 4.60 -4.34
CA ALA A 65 -6.90 4.27 -2.92
C ALA A 65 -7.80 3.07 -2.62
N LEU A 66 -9.00 3.06 -3.18
CA LEU A 66 -9.92 1.94 -2.98
C LEU A 66 -9.37 0.65 -3.57
N PHE A 67 -8.78 0.72 -4.76
CA PHE A 67 -8.18 -0.45 -5.39
C PHE A 67 -7.13 -1.09 -4.48
N HIS A 68 -6.24 -0.28 -3.93
CA HIS A 68 -5.16 -0.82 -3.10
C HIS A 68 -5.63 -1.26 -1.72
N ILE A 69 -6.61 -0.58 -1.13
CA ILE A 69 -7.11 -1.04 0.17
C ILE A 69 -7.83 -2.38 0.02
N ASN A 70 -8.50 -2.60 -1.11
CA ASN A 70 -9.12 -3.89 -1.37
C ASN A 70 -8.07 -4.99 -1.55
N LYS A 71 -6.96 -4.68 -2.19
CA LYS A 71 -5.87 -5.65 -2.31
C LYS A 71 -5.26 -5.97 -0.95
N ALA A 72 -5.09 -4.97 -0.11
CA ALA A 72 -4.59 -5.20 1.25
C ALA A 72 -5.52 -6.12 2.03
N LEU A 73 -6.82 -5.94 1.86
CA LEU A 73 -7.81 -6.77 2.54
C LEU A 73 -7.82 -8.22 2.03
N GLU A 74 -7.34 -8.47 0.80
CA GLU A 74 -7.20 -9.84 0.33
C GLU A 74 -6.19 -10.62 1.16
N TYR A 75 -5.17 -9.95 1.69
CA TYR A 75 -4.16 -10.57 2.54
C TYR A 75 -4.59 -10.64 3.99
N ASP A 76 -5.38 -9.66 4.44
CA ASP A 76 -5.71 -9.54 5.86
C ASP A 76 -7.17 -9.09 5.97
N LYS A 77 -8.06 -10.04 5.73
CA LYS A 77 -9.50 -9.77 5.58
C LYS A 77 -10.16 -9.20 6.81
N ASN A 78 -9.64 -9.55 7.99
CA ASN A 78 -10.28 -9.17 9.25
C ASN A 78 -9.60 -8.00 9.93
N ASN A 79 -8.71 -7.32 9.26
CA ASN A 79 -8.00 -6.20 9.83
C ASN A 79 -8.93 -5.00 9.95
N LYS A 80 -9.29 -4.68 11.19
CA LYS A 80 -10.25 -3.61 11.45
C LYS A 80 -9.76 -2.26 10.90
N ARG A 81 -8.46 -1.99 11.02
CA ARG A 81 -7.90 -0.74 10.55
C ARG A 81 -8.08 -0.59 9.04
N LEU A 82 -7.85 -1.68 8.30
CA LEU A 82 -8.05 -1.66 6.85
C LEU A 82 -9.51 -1.48 6.49
N LEU A 83 -10.40 -2.14 7.22
CA LEU A 83 -11.83 -2.00 6.97
C LEU A 83 -12.30 -0.58 7.25
N ASP A 84 -11.80 0.03 8.32
CA ASP A 84 -12.14 1.42 8.64
C ASP A 84 -11.61 2.37 7.57
N ASN A 85 -10.38 2.16 7.11
CA ASN A 85 -9.81 2.98 6.04
C ASN A 85 -10.63 2.85 4.76
N LYS A 86 -11.10 1.65 4.44
CA LYS A 86 -11.94 1.46 3.27
C LYS A 86 -13.21 2.29 3.37
N LYS A 87 -13.83 2.33 4.54
CA LYS A 87 -15.03 3.13 4.75
C LYS A 87 -14.75 4.61 4.52
N PHE A 88 -13.63 5.11 5.01
CA PHE A 88 -13.27 6.51 4.78
C PHE A 88 -13.08 6.79 3.29
N ILE A 89 -12.42 5.88 2.58
CA ILE A 89 -12.21 6.06 1.14
C ILE A 89 -13.55 6.06 0.40
N GLU A 90 -14.42 5.12 0.72
CA GLU A 90 -15.72 5.02 0.07
C GLU A 90 -16.58 6.24 0.32
N SER A 91 -16.41 6.87 1.46
CA SER A 91 -17.19 8.08 1.78
C SER A 91 -16.81 9.26 0.89
N LYS A 92 -15.68 9.19 0.21
CA LYS A 92 -15.22 10.26 -0.69
C LYS A 92 -15.59 10.02 -2.15
N ILE A 93 -16.02 8.83 -2.45
CA ILE A 93 -16.46 8.50 -3.80
C ILE A 93 -17.97 8.69 -3.92
#